data_88b105d4bb3b0ee299bfbb36e330ee9d
#
_entry.id   88b105d4bb3b0ee299bfbb36e330ee9d
#
_cell.length_a   1.000
_cell.length_b   1.000
_cell.length_c   1.000
_cell.angle_alpha   90.00
_cell.angle_beta   90.00
_cell.angle_gamma   90.00
#
_symmetry.space_group_name_H-M   'P 1'
#
loop_
_entity.id
_entity.type
_entity.pdbx_description
1 polymer ?
#
loop_
_entity_poly.entity_id
_entity_poly.type
_entity_poly.pdbx_seq_one_letter_code
_entity_poly.pdbx_strand_id
1 'polypeptide(L)'
;IRKTVHSAESLTGFAIQTSEKPVKLMGDPGYHLFRKLDAEEVPPAINDLKGAKTLTVVVANRLERTGVSIAKRLTRGMGIDAFDMINEDDLHAAEPSAVNLLFIGLPERARIKRWFPTELDLTADSFSLSGQRFRQPADVLFCVVRHPRHRGKSVGLLHPLSIQAADPVIHKLPHYGRYSFLAFESGQNQIKGTWEPEASPMIVHLGNGRASRGASP
;
A
#
# COMPACT_ATOMS: atom_id res chain seq x y z
N ILE A 1 24.74 -10.88 -11.07
CA ILE A 1 25.01 -11.23 -12.49
C ILE A 1 23.78 -10.87 -13.30
N ARG A 2 23.96 -10.25 -14.46
CA ARG A 2 22.91 -9.94 -15.42
C ARG A 2 23.22 -10.61 -16.76
N LYS A 3 22.19 -11.24 -17.38
CA LYS A 3 22.30 -11.87 -18.70
C LYS A 3 21.09 -11.46 -19.54
N THR A 4 21.32 -11.11 -20.79
CA THR A 4 20.24 -10.93 -21.78
C THR A 4 19.96 -12.27 -22.45
N VAL A 5 18.70 -12.66 -22.51
CA VAL A 5 18.22 -13.86 -23.19
C VAL A 5 17.33 -13.43 -24.34
N HIS A 6 17.63 -13.92 -25.54
CA HIS A 6 16.77 -13.75 -26.72
C HIS A 6 15.88 -14.98 -26.84
N SER A 7 14.58 -14.77 -26.92
CA SER A 7 13.60 -15.84 -27.11
C SER A 7 12.73 -15.52 -28.33
N ALA A 8 12.64 -16.46 -29.23
CA ALA A 8 11.74 -16.44 -30.38
C ALA A 8 10.62 -17.49 -30.25
N GLU A 9 10.66 -18.31 -29.21
CA GLU A 9 9.77 -19.43 -28.97
C GLU A 9 9.02 -19.27 -27.64
N SER A 10 7.94 -20.03 -27.48
CA SER A 10 7.15 -20.05 -26.24
C SER A 10 7.93 -20.57 -25.03
N LEU A 11 8.99 -21.36 -25.26
CA LEU A 11 9.89 -21.90 -24.25
C LEU A 11 11.35 -21.76 -24.69
N THR A 12 12.16 -21.12 -23.88
CA THR A 12 13.60 -20.97 -24.15
C THR A 12 14.40 -21.38 -22.91
N GLY A 13 15.23 -22.41 -23.07
CA GLY A 13 16.19 -22.84 -22.04
C GLY A 13 17.43 -21.95 -22.02
N PHE A 14 17.90 -21.59 -20.83
CA PHE A 14 19.19 -20.90 -20.66
C PHE A 14 19.87 -21.34 -19.38
N ALA A 15 21.20 -21.13 -19.34
CA ALA A 15 22.02 -21.37 -18.15
C ALA A 15 22.83 -20.12 -17.79
N ILE A 16 22.98 -19.88 -16.50
CA ILE A 16 23.81 -18.81 -15.95
C ILE A 16 24.80 -19.44 -14.98
N GLN A 17 26.11 -19.29 -15.27
CA GLN A 17 27.14 -19.67 -14.32
C GLN A 17 27.30 -18.60 -13.24
N THR A 18 27.37 -19.02 -12.00
CA THR A 18 27.54 -18.15 -10.85
C THR A 18 28.70 -18.63 -10.00
N SER A 19 29.48 -17.70 -9.44
CA SER A 19 30.59 -18.03 -8.51
C SER A 19 30.07 -18.40 -7.12
N GLU A 20 28.86 -17.95 -6.78
CA GLU A 20 28.20 -18.20 -5.50
C GLU A 20 26.82 -18.80 -5.73
N LYS A 21 26.27 -19.47 -4.71
CA LYS A 21 24.93 -20.04 -4.78
C LYS A 21 23.88 -18.91 -4.98
N PRO A 22 23.15 -18.90 -6.09
CA PRO A 22 22.18 -17.86 -6.34
C PRO A 22 20.97 -18.04 -5.40
N VAL A 23 20.47 -16.93 -4.84
CA VAL A 23 19.31 -16.91 -3.94
C VAL A 23 18.02 -16.47 -4.64
N LYS A 24 18.16 -15.77 -5.78
CA LYS A 24 17.03 -15.18 -6.50
C LYS A 24 17.34 -15.05 -7.99
N LEU A 25 16.39 -15.42 -8.82
CA LEU A 25 16.37 -15.13 -10.25
C LEU A 25 15.25 -14.14 -10.54
N MET A 26 15.57 -13.06 -11.25
CA MET A 26 14.58 -12.05 -11.67
C MET A 26 14.61 -11.95 -13.19
N GLY A 27 13.45 -12.18 -13.80
CA GLY A 27 13.22 -11.80 -15.20
C GLY A 27 12.75 -10.35 -15.27
N ASP A 28 13.20 -9.61 -16.28
CA ASP A 28 12.82 -8.24 -16.56
C ASP A 28 12.80 -7.30 -15.33
N PRO A 29 13.90 -7.17 -14.59
CA PRO A 29 13.94 -6.39 -13.34
C PRO A 29 13.72 -4.89 -13.55
N GLY A 30 13.78 -4.42 -14.78
CA GLY A 30 13.55 -3.00 -15.14
C GLY A 30 12.22 -2.75 -15.83
N TYR A 31 11.34 -3.76 -15.91
CA TYR A 31 10.05 -3.66 -16.61
C TYR A 31 10.16 -3.15 -18.06
N HIS A 32 11.19 -3.65 -18.79
CA HIS A 32 11.44 -3.24 -20.19
C HIS A 32 10.63 -4.03 -21.22
N LEU A 33 10.09 -5.19 -20.82
CA LEU A 33 9.25 -6.00 -21.69
C LEU A 33 7.84 -5.43 -21.76
N PHE A 34 7.33 -5.32 -22.99
CA PHE A 34 5.92 -4.99 -23.20
C PHE A 34 5.07 -6.22 -22.88
N ARG A 35 4.53 -6.26 -21.65
CA ARG A 35 3.68 -7.36 -21.17
C ARG A 35 2.63 -6.85 -20.19
N LYS A 36 1.58 -7.63 -20.02
CA LYS A 36 0.63 -7.38 -18.94
C LYS A 36 1.32 -7.75 -17.60
N LEU A 37 1.37 -6.80 -16.69
CA LEU A 37 1.85 -7.04 -15.33
C LEU A 37 0.83 -7.86 -14.54
N ASP A 38 1.33 -8.74 -13.67
CA ASP A 38 0.48 -9.36 -12.65
C ASP A 38 0.03 -8.30 -11.63
N ALA A 39 -1.13 -8.52 -11.03
CA ALA A 39 -1.64 -7.60 -10.01
C ALA A 39 -0.68 -7.42 -8.82
N GLU A 40 0.14 -8.43 -8.53
CA GLU A 40 1.12 -8.38 -7.45
C GLU A 40 2.41 -7.61 -7.82
N GLU A 41 2.63 -7.37 -9.11
CA GLU A 41 3.73 -6.55 -9.61
C GLU A 41 3.41 -5.05 -9.58
N VAL A 42 2.13 -4.68 -9.50
CA VAL A 42 1.69 -3.28 -9.46
C VAL A 42 1.49 -2.86 -8.01
N PRO A 43 2.35 -2.01 -7.43
CA PRO A 43 2.17 -1.55 -6.06
C PRO A 43 0.81 -0.88 -5.85
N PRO A 44 0.15 -1.07 -4.70
CA PRO A 44 -1.07 -0.35 -4.38
C PRO A 44 -0.79 1.15 -4.34
N ALA A 45 -1.73 1.95 -4.84
CA ALA A 45 -1.57 3.39 -4.97
C ALA A 45 -2.83 4.15 -4.53
N ILE A 46 -2.70 5.44 -4.32
CA ILE A 46 -3.83 6.32 -3.95
C ILE A 46 -4.96 6.23 -4.98
N ASN A 47 -4.63 6.02 -6.26
CA ASN A 47 -5.63 5.85 -7.31
C ASN A 47 -6.50 4.61 -7.12
N ASP A 48 -6.06 3.58 -6.41
CA ASP A 48 -6.89 2.41 -6.12
C ASP A 48 -8.08 2.77 -5.22
N LEU A 49 -7.90 3.75 -4.34
CA LEU A 49 -8.96 4.30 -3.51
C LEU A 49 -9.85 5.25 -4.31
N LYS A 50 -9.27 6.13 -5.14
CA LYS A 50 -10.02 7.06 -5.99
C LYS A 50 -10.90 6.35 -7.02
N GLY A 51 -10.40 5.26 -7.61
CA GLY A 51 -11.11 4.46 -8.60
C GLY A 51 -12.05 3.41 -7.99
N ALA A 52 -12.20 3.37 -6.67
CA ALA A 52 -13.00 2.36 -6.00
C ALA A 52 -14.49 2.55 -6.28
N LYS A 53 -15.14 1.49 -6.76
CA LYS A 53 -16.61 1.46 -6.89
C LYS A 53 -17.31 1.44 -5.53
N THR A 54 -16.63 0.84 -4.54
CA THR A 54 -17.09 0.71 -3.16
C THR A 54 -15.92 1.01 -2.23
N LEU A 55 -16.14 1.89 -1.28
CA LEU A 55 -15.18 2.27 -0.25
C LEU A 55 -15.88 2.25 1.11
N THR A 56 -15.23 1.65 2.11
CA THR A 56 -15.62 1.83 3.50
C THR A 56 -14.58 2.67 4.21
N VAL A 57 -15.02 3.78 4.77
CA VAL A 57 -14.19 4.65 5.60
C VAL A 57 -14.33 4.24 7.05
N VAL A 58 -13.21 3.94 7.68
CA VAL A 58 -13.13 3.54 9.09
C VAL A 58 -12.53 4.70 9.89
N VAL A 59 -13.30 5.26 10.80
CA VAL A 59 -12.82 6.33 11.68
C VAL A 59 -12.28 5.71 12.95
N ALA A 60 -11.00 6.00 13.25
CA ALA A 60 -10.37 5.56 14.50
C ALA A 60 -11.06 6.21 15.71
N ASN A 61 -11.28 5.43 16.78
CA ASN A 61 -12.04 5.86 17.96
C ASN A 61 -11.55 7.19 18.55
N ARG A 62 -10.23 7.40 18.58
CA ARG A 62 -9.61 8.64 19.09
C ARG A 62 -9.96 9.93 18.33
N LEU A 63 -10.48 9.82 17.09
CA LEU A 63 -10.79 10.99 16.26
C LEU A 63 -12.29 11.34 16.25
N GLU A 64 -13.18 10.41 16.61
CA GLU A 64 -14.62 10.61 16.73
C GLU A 64 -15.22 11.52 15.63
N ARG A 65 -15.97 12.57 16.06
CA ARG A 65 -16.64 13.51 15.14
C ARG A 65 -15.68 14.26 14.21
N THR A 66 -14.48 14.53 14.66
CA THR A 66 -13.47 15.22 13.83
C THR A 66 -13.00 14.33 12.70
N GLY A 67 -12.80 13.04 12.96
CA GLY A 67 -12.47 12.06 11.93
C GLY A 67 -13.54 11.97 10.85
N VAL A 68 -14.81 12.07 11.20
CA VAL A 68 -15.94 12.12 10.25
C VAL A 68 -15.83 13.33 9.31
N SER A 69 -15.48 14.51 9.83
CA SER A 69 -15.29 15.72 9.01
C SER A 69 -14.10 15.57 8.04
N ILE A 70 -12.99 15.04 8.53
CA ILE A 70 -11.79 14.74 7.73
C ILE A 70 -12.15 13.75 6.60
N ALA A 71 -12.85 12.66 6.94
CA ALA A 71 -13.29 11.63 6.00
C ALA A 71 -14.11 12.22 4.85
N LYS A 72 -15.15 13.00 5.17
CA LYS A 72 -16.03 13.63 4.17
C LYS A 72 -15.28 14.59 3.24
N ARG A 73 -14.32 15.35 3.77
CA ARG A 73 -13.53 16.28 2.96
C ARG A 73 -12.54 15.55 2.05
N LEU A 74 -11.91 14.50 2.56
CA LEU A 74 -10.96 13.70 1.80
C LEU A 74 -11.66 12.93 0.68
N THR A 75 -12.76 12.23 0.95
CA THR A 75 -13.50 11.47 -0.06
C THR A 75 -14.07 12.39 -1.15
N ARG A 76 -14.62 13.54 -0.78
CA ARG A 76 -15.05 14.55 -1.76
C ARG A 76 -13.86 15.01 -2.64
N GLY A 77 -12.71 15.31 -2.04
CA GLY A 77 -11.50 15.71 -2.78
C GLY A 77 -11.00 14.62 -3.72
N MET A 78 -11.20 13.35 -3.37
CA MET A 78 -10.87 12.21 -4.22
C MET A 78 -11.91 11.91 -5.31
N GLY A 79 -13.04 12.60 -5.32
CA GLY A 79 -14.15 12.33 -6.25
C GLY A 79 -14.90 11.04 -5.92
N ILE A 80 -14.96 10.68 -4.64
CA ILE A 80 -15.70 9.52 -4.14
C ILE A 80 -17.01 10.01 -3.55
N ASP A 81 -18.10 9.80 -4.29
CA ASP A 81 -19.42 10.32 -3.92
C ASP A 81 -20.20 9.34 -3.03
N ALA A 82 -19.95 8.04 -3.18
CA ALA A 82 -20.63 7.00 -2.40
C ALA A 82 -19.61 6.18 -1.60
N PHE A 83 -19.76 6.19 -0.28
CA PHE A 83 -18.96 5.38 0.64
C PHE A 83 -19.73 5.10 1.92
N ASP A 84 -19.45 3.96 2.53
CA ASP A 84 -19.92 3.63 3.86
C ASP A 84 -18.96 4.20 4.89
N MET A 85 -19.49 4.59 6.05
CA MET A 85 -18.66 5.06 7.16
C MET A 85 -19.00 4.28 8.42
N ILE A 86 -17.96 3.73 9.04
CA ILE A 86 -18.09 2.97 10.29
C ILE A 86 -17.03 3.42 11.30
N ASN A 87 -17.28 3.18 12.56
CA ASN A 87 -16.28 3.29 13.60
C ASN A 87 -15.37 2.04 13.60
N GLU A 88 -14.18 2.18 14.17
CA GLU A 88 -13.24 1.05 14.26
C GLU A 88 -13.83 -0.16 14.99
N ASP A 89 -14.70 0.06 15.98
CA ASP A 89 -15.32 -1.02 16.74
C ASP A 89 -16.30 -1.85 15.91
N ASP A 90 -16.98 -1.21 14.96
CA ASP A 90 -17.95 -1.84 14.07
C ASP A 90 -17.29 -2.68 12.96
N LEU A 91 -15.98 -2.50 12.73
CA LEU A 91 -15.25 -3.26 11.72
C LEU A 91 -15.23 -4.78 11.98
N HIS A 92 -15.65 -5.23 13.18
CA HIS A 92 -15.79 -6.64 13.51
C HIS A 92 -17.13 -7.26 13.12
N ALA A 93 -18.21 -6.50 13.25
CA ALA A 93 -19.56 -6.97 12.99
C ALA A 93 -19.86 -7.01 11.48
N ALA A 94 -19.24 -6.09 10.76
CA ALA A 94 -19.28 -6.00 9.31
C ALA A 94 -17.85 -6.21 8.79
N GLU A 95 -17.37 -7.47 8.67
CA GLU A 95 -16.27 -7.70 7.73
C GLU A 95 -16.82 -7.30 6.35
N PRO A 96 -16.46 -6.09 5.86
CA PRO A 96 -17.07 -5.63 4.63
C PRO A 96 -16.63 -6.59 3.54
N SER A 97 -17.59 -7.18 2.88
CA SER A 97 -17.37 -8.03 1.72
C SER A 97 -16.45 -7.30 0.75
N ALA A 98 -15.24 -7.82 0.55
CA ALA A 98 -14.28 -7.49 -0.52
C ALA A 98 -14.33 -6.03 -1.02
N VAL A 99 -14.24 -5.04 -0.11
CA VAL A 99 -14.20 -3.60 -0.43
C VAL A 99 -12.84 -2.98 -0.14
N ASN A 100 -12.55 -1.82 -0.74
CA ASN A 100 -11.42 -1.01 -0.32
C ASN A 100 -11.74 -0.34 1.02
N LEU A 101 -10.73 -0.18 1.88
CA LEU A 101 -10.85 0.48 3.17
C LEU A 101 -10.02 1.75 3.21
N LEU A 102 -10.49 2.75 3.94
CA LEU A 102 -9.73 3.97 4.24
C LEU A 102 -9.84 4.28 5.72
N PHE A 103 -8.75 4.09 6.44
CA PHE A 103 -8.65 4.48 7.85
C PHE A 103 -8.35 5.98 7.98
N ILE A 104 -9.14 6.65 8.80
CA ILE A 104 -8.92 8.03 9.24
C ILE A 104 -8.45 7.98 10.70
N GLY A 105 -7.17 8.23 10.92
CA GLY A 105 -6.48 8.01 12.18
C GLY A 105 -5.89 6.61 12.32
N LEU A 106 -4.89 6.49 13.19
CA LEU A 106 -4.24 5.21 13.46
C LEU A 106 -5.20 4.26 14.20
N PRO A 107 -5.47 3.06 13.66
CA PRO A 107 -6.27 2.05 14.35
C PRO A 107 -5.64 1.68 15.71
N GLU A 108 -6.45 1.49 16.74
CA GLU A 108 -6.00 1.08 18.06
C GLU A 108 -5.70 -0.42 18.13
N ARG A 109 -6.44 -1.21 17.34
CA ARG A 109 -6.34 -2.67 17.35
C ARG A 109 -5.05 -3.16 16.73
N ALA A 110 -4.22 -3.83 17.52
CA ALA A 110 -2.92 -4.36 17.10
C ALA A 110 -3.01 -5.25 15.84
N ARG A 111 -4.10 -6.02 15.66
CA ARG A 111 -4.31 -6.87 14.48
C ARG A 111 -4.46 -6.05 13.20
N ILE A 112 -5.06 -4.84 13.26
CA ILE A 112 -5.24 -3.96 12.10
C ILE A 112 -3.95 -3.22 11.82
N LYS A 113 -3.22 -2.79 12.84
CA LYS A 113 -1.91 -2.17 12.69
C LYS A 113 -0.93 -3.05 11.91
N ARG A 114 -1.03 -4.38 12.06
CA ARG A 114 -0.20 -5.36 11.32
C ARG A 114 -0.50 -5.42 9.82
N TRP A 115 -1.53 -4.77 9.34
CA TRP A 115 -1.80 -4.65 7.90
C TRP A 115 -0.85 -3.67 7.22
N PHE A 116 -0.23 -2.79 7.99
CA PHE A 116 0.73 -1.81 7.51
C PHE A 116 2.16 -2.31 7.73
N PRO A 117 3.10 -1.94 6.85
CA PRO A 117 4.51 -2.31 6.98
C PRO A 117 5.08 -1.97 8.36
N THR A 118 5.84 -2.91 8.95
CA THR A 118 6.40 -2.74 10.30
C THR A 118 7.44 -1.63 10.38
N GLU A 119 8.13 -1.36 9.27
CA GLU A 119 9.09 -0.27 9.13
C GLU A 119 8.47 1.13 9.29
N LEU A 120 7.14 1.26 9.18
CA LEU A 120 6.45 2.51 9.47
C LEU A 120 6.46 2.85 10.97
N ASP A 121 6.73 1.90 11.85
CA ASP A 121 6.80 2.08 13.33
C ASP A 121 5.67 2.98 13.85
N LEU A 122 4.43 2.61 13.51
CA LEU A 122 3.24 3.42 13.75
C LEU A 122 2.88 3.49 15.24
N THR A 123 2.93 4.68 15.80
CA THR A 123 2.43 4.99 17.14
C THR A 123 1.42 6.15 17.10
N ALA A 124 0.80 6.45 18.22
CA ALA A 124 -0.11 7.59 18.33
C ALA A 124 0.57 8.92 17.97
N ASP A 125 1.85 9.06 18.31
CA ASP A 125 2.59 10.32 18.33
C ASP A 125 3.78 10.34 17.36
N SER A 126 3.99 9.26 16.59
CA SER A 126 5.07 9.19 15.61
C SER A 126 4.82 8.12 14.55
N PHE A 127 5.55 8.27 13.45
CA PHE A 127 5.71 7.22 12.43
C PHE A 127 7.11 7.31 11.82
N SER A 128 7.55 6.24 11.17
CA SER A 128 8.79 6.21 10.39
C SER A 128 8.47 5.97 8.92
N LEU A 129 9.21 6.58 8.01
CA LEU A 129 9.08 6.34 6.57
C LEU A 129 10.43 6.55 5.90
N SER A 130 10.87 5.58 5.10
CA SER A 130 12.17 5.62 4.39
C SER A 130 13.36 5.95 5.29
N GLY A 131 13.37 5.43 6.52
CA GLY A 131 14.42 5.64 7.51
C GLY A 131 14.34 6.98 8.26
N GLN A 132 13.40 7.86 7.91
CA GLN A 132 13.16 9.12 8.64
C GLN A 132 12.02 8.93 9.63
N ARG A 133 12.17 9.51 10.84
CA ARG A 133 11.14 9.52 11.88
C ARG A 133 10.44 10.87 11.95
N PHE A 134 9.12 10.82 11.96
CA PHE A 134 8.20 11.95 12.07
C PHE A 134 7.52 11.92 13.43
N ARG A 135 7.53 13.05 14.16
CA ARG A 135 6.99 13.14 15.53
C ARG A 135 6.49 14.53 15.91
N GLN A 136 6.48 15.45 14.94
CA GLN A 136 5.93 16.78 15.21
C GLN A 136 4.39 16.74 15.09
N PRO A 137 3.65 17.48 15.90
CA PRO A 137 2.19 17.52 15.80
C PRO A 137 1.65 17.87 14.40
N ALA A 138 2.45 18.56 13.59
CA ALA A 138 2.07 18.95 12.22
C ALA A 138 2.41 17.91 11.15
N ASP A 139 2.93 16.72 11.54
CA ASP A 139 3.31 15.68 10.62
C ASP A 139 2.10 14.81 10.26
N VAL A 140 2.09 14.33 9.02
CA VAL A 140 1.02 13.47 8.48
C VAL A 140 1.61 12.37 7.62
N LEU A 141 1.20 11.14 7.89
CA LEU A 141 1.38 10.01 6.99
C LEU A 141 0.10 9.75 6.19
N PHE A 142 0.25 9.54 4.89
CA PHE A 142 -0.76 8.85 4.09
C PHE A 142 -0.11 7.67 3.38
N CYS A 143 -0.71 6.49 3.52
CA CYS A 143 -0.24 5.33 2.78
C CYS A 143 -1.38 4.43 2.32
N VAL A 144 -1.11 3.66 1.26
CA VAL A 144 -2.02 2.65 0.71
C VAL A 144 -1.26 1.35 0.64
N VAL A 145 -1.85 0.29 1.17
CA VAL A 145 -1.31 -1.08 1.16
C VAL A 145 -2.33 -2.03 0.54
N ARG A 146 -1.91 -3.23 0.18
CA ARG A 146 -2.85 -4.27 -0.25
C ARG A 146 -3.74 -4.69 0.90
N HIS A 147 -4.98 -5.03 0.57
CA HIS A 147 -5.88 -5.59 1.58
C HIS A 147 -5.40 -7.01 1.93
N PRO A 148 -5.09 -7.31 3.21
CA PRO A 148 -4.45 -8.59 3.59
C PRO A 148 -5.33 -9.81 3.39
N ARG A 149 -6.64 -9.63 3.21
CA ARG A 149 -7.61 -10.72 3.07
C ARG A 149 -8.33 -10.76 1.72
N HIS A 150 -8.32 -9.66 0.97
CA HIS A 150 -9.09 -9.53 -0.26
C HIS A 150 -8.18 -9.11 -1.42
N ARG A 151 -7.86 -10.09 -2.29
CA ARG A 151 -7.04 -9.83 -3.47
C ARG A 151 -7.68 -8.76 -4.36
N GLY A 152 -6.87 -7.86 -4.87
CA GLY A 152 -7.31 -6.75 -5.73
C GLY A 152 -8.01 -5.61 -4.98
N LYS A 153 -7.95 -5.62 -3.65
CA LYS A 153 -8.42 -4.53 -2.81
C LYS A 153 -7.25 -3.86 -2.09
N SER A 154 -7.46 -2.62 -1.70
CA SER A 154 -6.46 -1.78 -1.05
C SER A 154 -6.98 -1.22 0.26
N VAL A 155 -6.06 -0.94 1.18
CA VAL A 155 -6.31 -0.31 2.47
C VAL A 155 -5.50 0.96 2.54
N GLY A 156 -6.16 2.10 2.69
CA GLY A 156 -5.55 3.39 2.95
C GLY A 156 -5.48 3.72 4.43
N LEU A 157 -4.48 4.51 4.81
CA LEU A 157 -4.34 5.10 6.13
C LEU A 157 -4.00 6.58 5.99
N LEU A 158 -4.83 7.45 6.54
CA LEU A 158 -4.48 8.84 6.84
C LEU A 158 -4.18 8.93 8.34
N HIS A 159 -2.93 9.14 8.71
CA HIS A 159 -2.49 9.25 10.09
C HIS A 159 -1.87 10.62 10.35
N PRO A 160 -2.67 11.63 10.74
CA PRO A 160 -2.17 12.90 11.22
C PRO A 160 -1.76 12.76 12.69
N LEU A 161 -0.61 13.33 13.08
CA LEU A 161 -0.15 13.32 14.47
C LEU A 161 -0.91 14.32 15.35
N SER A 162 -1.57 15.31 14.73
CA SER A 162 -2.63 16.11 15.35
C SER A 162 -3.80 16.29 14.39
N ILE A 163 -4.96 16.61 14.92
CA ILE A 163 -6.17 16.83 14.12
C ILE A 163 -5.95 17.95 13.09
N GLN A 164 -5.32 19.03 13.51
CA GLN A 164 -5.05 20.21 12.68
C GLN A 164 -4.10 19.93 11.53
N ALA A 165 -3.20 18.94 11.68
CA ALA A 165 -2.24 18.56 10.66
C ALA A 165 -2.90 18.03 9.38
N ALA A 166 -4.11 17.47 9.47
CA ALA A 166 -4.83 16.94 8.32
C ALA A 166 -5.27 18.05 7.34
N ASP A 167 -5.64 19.22 7.84
CA ASP A 167 -6.26 20.29 7.05
C ASP A 167 -5.42 20.74 5.84
N PRO A 168 -4.13 21.08 5.98
CA PRO A 168 -3.32 21.52 4.86
C PRO A 168 -2.94 20.40 3.89
N VAL A 169 -3.25 19.13 4.21
CA VAL A 169 -2.84 17.95 3.44
C VAL A 169 -3.99 17.37 2.62
N ILE A 170 -5.20 17.33 3.17
CA ILE A 170 -6.36 16.64 2.57
C ILE A 170 -6.57 17.01 1.09
N HIS A 171 -6.53 18.28 0.74
CA HIS A 171 -6.76 18.75 -0.63
C HIS A 171 -5.60 18.42 -1.59
N LYS A 172 -4.40 18.10 -1.06
CA LYS A 172 -3.23 17.75 -1.85
C LYS A 172 -3.22 16.27 -2.23
N LEU A 173 -3.75 15.39 -1.37
CA LEU A 173 -3.69 13.93 -1.54
C LEU A 173 -4.20 13.45 -2.90
N PRO A 174 -5.30 13.98 -3.47
CA PRO A 174 -5.81 13.56 -4.77
C PRO A 174 -4.82 13.74 -5.93
N HIS A 175 -3.87 14.65 -5.80
CA HIS A 175 -2.85 14.93 -6.83
C HIS A 175 -1.68 13.92 -6.81
N TYR A 176 -1.58 13.10 -5.77
CA TYR A 176 -0.53 12.09 -5.60
C TYR A 176 -0.97 10.68 -5.99
N GLY A 177 -1.95 10.54 -6.87
CA GLY A 177 -2.64 9.30 -7.20
C GLY A 177 -1.75 8.09 -7.49
N ARG A 178 -0.57 8.28 -8.08
CA ARG A 178 0.37 7.20 -8.47
C ARG A 178 1.26 6.68 -7.33
N TYR A 179 1.28 7.34 -6.17
CA TYR A 179 2.15 6.97 -5.07
C TYR A 179 1.42 6.06 -4.08
N SER A 180 2.19 5.19 -3.44
CA SER A 180 1.73 4.30 -2.37
C SER A 180 1.79 4.96 -1.00
N PHE A 181 2.76 5.86 -0.81
CA PHE A 181 2.95 6.54 0.47
C PHE A 181 3.43 7.98 0.32
N LEU A 182 3.09 8.79 1.32
CA LEU A 182 3.43 10.21 1.43
C LEU A 182 3.70 10.53 2.90
N ALA A 183 4.73 11.34 3.16
CA ALA A 183 4.90 12.01 4.45
C ALA A 183 4.91 13.52 4.26
N PHE A 184 4.25 14.21 5.16
CA PHE A 184 4.17 15.68 5.17
C PHE A 184 4.67 16.22 6.52
N GLU A 185 5.42 17.30 6.47
CA GLU A 185 5.78 18.16 7.60
C GLU A 185 5.13 19.51 7.40
N SER A 186 4.35 19.97 8.37
CA SER A 186 3.64 21.26 8.29
C SER A 186 2.92 21.49 6.95
N GLY A 187 2.28 20.44 6.43
CA GLY A 187 1.56 20.47 5.17
C GLY A 187 2.41 20.43 3.90
N GLN A 188 3.75 20.38 3.99
CA GLN A 188 4.65 20.24 2.86
C GLN A 188 5.05 18.79 2.67
N ASN A 189 4.96 18.26 1.43
CA ASN A 189 5.37 16.88 1.15
C ASN A 189 6.89 16.75 1.24
N GLN A 190 7.38 15.87 2.10
CA GLN A 190 8.79 15.56 2.29
C GLN A 190 9.17 14.27 1.58
N ILE A 191 8.33 13.24 1.72
CA ILE A 191 8.58 11.92 1.15
C ILE A 191 7.37 11.49 0.34
N LYS A 192 7.62 10.90 -0.83
CA LYS A 192 6.63 10.22 -1.65
C LYS A 192 7.29 9.06 -2.38
N GLY A 193 6.56 7.95 -2.51
CA GLY A 193 7.10 6.77 -3.18
C GLY A 193 6.05 5.70 -3.41
N THR A 194 6.50 4.59 -3.95
CA THR A 194 5.73 3.37 -4.13
C THR A 194 6.40 2.24 -3.38
N TRP A 195 5.61 1.30 -2.82
CA TRP A 195 6.17 0.08 -2.25
C TRP A 195 6.88 -0.73 -3.33
N GLU A 196 7.85 -1.53 -2.92
CA GLU A 196 8.37 -2.56 -3.80
C GLU A 196 7.29 -3.61 -4.06
N PRO A 197 7.24 -4.20 -5.26
CA PRO A 197 6.33 -5.31 -5.53
C PRO A 197 6.59 -6.47 -4.57
N GLU A 198 5.53 -6.99 -3.95
CA GLU A 198 5.64 -8.10 -2.99
C GLU A 198 5.97 -9.42 -3.67
N ALA A 199 5.46 -9.61 -4.87
CA ALA A 199 5.67 -10.80 -5.68
C ALA A 199 5.63 -10.48 -7.17
N SER A 200 6.22 -11.35 -7.96
CA SER A 200 6.17 -11.30 -9.43
C SER A 200 6.31 -12.71 -9.98
N PRO A 201 5.54 -13.11 -10.98
CA PRO A 201 5.76 -14.37 -11.68
C PRO A 201 7.12 -14.42 -12.39
N MET A 202 7.79 -13.26 -12.56
CA MET A 202 9.13 -13.13 -13.10
C MET A 202 10.24 -13.28 -12.05
N ILE A 203 9.87 -13.57 -10.79
CA ILE A 203 10.81 -13.75 -9.69
C ILE A 203 10.75 -15.19 -9.20
N VAL A 204 11.92 -15.86 -9.19
CA VAL A 204 12.09 -17.20 -8.63
C VAL A 204 13.09 -17.12 -7.48
N HIS A 205 12.66 -17.49 -6.27
CA HIS A 205 13.54 -17.64 -5.12
C HIS A 205 14.20 -19.03 -5.16
N LEU A 206 15.54 -19.06 -5.20
CA LEU A 206 16.36 -20.27 -5.34
C LEU A 206 16.87 -20.81 -3.99
N GLY A 207 16.39 -20.27 -2.87
CA GLY A 207 16.75 -20.68 -1.52
C GLY A 207 16.13 -22.03 -1.11
N ASN A 208 16.86 -22.83 -0.35
CA ASN A 208 16.65 -24.19 0.16
C ASN A 208 15.27 -24.82 -0.10
N GLY A 209 15.27 -25.75 -1.02
CA GLY A 209 14.32 -26.77 -1.36
C GLY A 209 13.02 -26.93 -0.56
N ARG A 210 11.97 -26.26 -1.02
CA ARG A 210 10.65 -26.84 -1.19
C ARG A 210 10.14 -26.43 -2.56
N ALA A 211 10.34 -27.31 -3.51
CA ALA A 211 9.68 -27.18 -4.81
C ALA A 211 8.17 -27.16 -4.54
N SER A 212 7.53 -26.02 -4.76
CA SER A 212 6.10 -25.98 -5.00
C SER A 212 5.88 -26.79 -6.26
N ARG A 213 5.27 -27.97 -6.12
CA ARG A 213 4.84 -28.79 -7.24
C ARG A 213 3.92 -27.93 -8.11
N GLY A 214 4.40 -27.65 -9.31
CA GLY A 214 3.62 -26.99 -10.33
C GLY A 214 2.32 -27.73 -10.59
N ALA A 215 1.27 -27.01 -10.77
CA ALA A 215 0.06 -27.49 -11.37
C ALA A 215 0.40 -28.05 -12.75
N SER A 216 0.13 -29.30 -12.95
CA SER A 216 0.09 -29.95 -14.28
C SER A 216 -1.16 -29.52 -15.05
N PRO A 217 -1.19 -29.69 -16.35
CA PRO A 217 -1.95 -29.00 -17.37
C PRO A 217 -3.46 -29.13 -17.27
#